data_1f657a513d24d3e9286e376e33e40aae
#
_entry.id   1f657a513d24d3e9286e376e33e40aae
#
_cell.length_a   1.000
_cell.length_b   1.000
_cell.length_c   1.000
_cell.angle_alpha   90.00
_cell.angle_beta   90.00
_cell.angle_gamma   90.00
#
_symmetry.space_group_name_H-M   'P 1'
#
loop_
_entity.id
_entity.type
_entity.pdbx_description
1 polymer ?
#
loop_
_entity_poly.entity_id
_entity_poly.type
_entity_poly.pdbx_seq_one_letter_code
_entity_poly.pdbx_strand_id
1 'polypeptide(L)'
;MISSESEQITIPPDGRPPSEQPKWRQDFPIDWPQDHYVARRDFTKFLVLTSFAFVVGQFWIVVQNFLRRRRGQPPIRQIAKLNELQVSQSLVFAYPEESDKCLLVRTGENNFVAFGQECTHLACAVVPEPEKKRFLCPCHNGSFDLETGKPIAGPPRRPLPRILLEIRDGALYATGVETRVV
;
A
#
# COMPACT_ATOMS: atom_id res chain seq x y z
N MET A 1 -16.45 44.66 35.37
CA MET A 1 -17.00 45.20 34.11
C MET A 1 -16.93 44.06 33.11
N ILE A 2 -18.00 43.28 32.98
CA ILE A 2 -18.10 42.23 32.00
C ILE A 2 -18.70 42.89 30.78
N SER A 3 -17.90 43.01 29.73
CA SER A 3 -18.29 43.51 28.42
C SER A 3 -19.43 42.61 27.89
N SER A 4 -20.60 43.24 27.66
CA SER A 4 -21.69 42.60 26.96
C SER A 4 -21.26 42.38 25.51
N GLU A 5 -20.75 41.20 25.23
CA GLU A 5 -20.69 40.68 23.89
C GLU A 5 -22.12 40.68 23.35
N SER A 6 -22.37 41.59 22.42
CA SER A 6 -23.63 41.72 21.73
C SER A 6 -24.00 40.35 21.16
N GLU A 7 -25.06 39.77 21.72
CA GLU A 7 -25.77 38.61 21.19
C GLU A 7 -26.02 38.93 19.69
N GLN A 8 -25.21 38.38 18.81
CA GLN A 8 -25.43 38.49 17.36
C GLN A 8 -26.69 37.73 17.06
N ILE A 9 -27.82 38.44 16.99
CA ILE A 9 -29.06 37.90 16.55
C ILE A 9 -28.88 37.39 15.13
N THR A 10 -28.78 36.09 14.99
CA THR A 10 -28.65 35.44 13.71
C THR A 10 -29.99 35.47 13.00
N ILE A 11 -30.06 36.31 11.95
CA ILE A 11 -31.24 36.44 11.12
C ILE A 11 -31.24 35.28 10.13
N PRO A 12 -32.29 34.43 10.11
CA PRO A 12 -32.42 33.37 9.09
C PRO A 12 -32.32 33.94 7.68
N PRO A 13 -31.82 33.18 6.68
CA PRO A 13 -31.67 33.64 5.30
C PRO A 13 -32.97 34.09 4.64
N ASP A 14 -34.13 33.64 5.13
CA ASP A 14 -35.46 34.01 4.69
C ASP A 14 -36.01 35.26 5.41
N GLY A 15 -35.25 35.84 6.36
CA GLY A 15 -35.63 37.02 7.13
C GLY A 15 -36.79 36.83 8.12
N ARG A 16 -37.28 35.62 8.27
CA ARG A 16 -38.42 35.35 9.19
C ARG A 16 -37.93 35.17 10.64
N PRO A 17 -38.71 35.64 11.64
CA PRO A 17 -38.36 35.41 13.01
C PRO A 17 -38.42 33.92 13.40
N PRO A 18 -37.69 33.47 14.44
CA PRO A 18 -37.65 32.07 14.87
C PRO A 18 -39.00 31.40 15.08
N SER A 19 -40.00 32.18 15.56
CA SER A 19 -41.38 31.72 15.77
C SER A 19 -42.16 31.38 14.48
N GLU A 20 -41.78 31.95 13.36
CA GLU A 20 -42.42 31.74 12.07
C GLU A 20 -41.64 30.73 11.20
N GLN A 21 -40.56 30.17 11.72
CA GLN A 21 -39.81 29.14 11.03
C GLN A 21 -40.59 27.80 11.02
N PRO A 22 -40.37 26.95 10.01
CA PRO A 22 -40.93 25.61 9.96
C PRO A 22 -40.66 24.82 11.26
N LYS A 23 -41.58 23.98 11.69
CA LYS A 23 -41.49 23.25 12.97
C LYS A 23 -40.17 22.48 13.12
N TRP A 24 -39.67 21.87 12.07
CA TRP A 24 -38.40 21.14 12.10
C TRP A 24 -37.17 22.04 12.39
N ARG A 25 -37.25 23.34 12.06
CA ARG A 25 -36.22 24.32 12.45
C ARG A 25 -36.36 24.82 13.87
N GLN A 26 -37.57 24.84 14.39
CA GLN A 26 -37.80 25.19 15.79
C GLN A 26 -37.34 24.06 16.71
N ASP A 27 -37.59 22.79 16.31
CA ASP A 27 -37.21 21.59 17.06
C ASP A 27 -35.68 21.35 16.99
N PHE A 28 -35.03 21.77 15.91
CA PHE A 28 -33.57 21.67 15.70
C PHE A 28 -33.02 23.04 15.32
N PRO A 29 -32.75 23.91 16.30
CA PRO A 29 -32.22 25.25 16.06
C PRO A 29 -30.84 25.14 15.44
N ILE A 30 -30.69 25.64 14.20
CA ILE A 30 -29.43 25.70 13.49
C ILE A 30 -28.76 27.03 13.86
N ASP A 31 -27.51 26.97 14.25
CA ASP A 31 -26.71 28.16 14.49
C ASP A 31 -26.31 28.81 13.15
N TRP A 32 -27.11 29.80 12.74
CA TRP A 32 -26.95 30.52 11.47
C TRP A 32 -25.56 31.15 11.24
N PRO A 33 -24.82 31.64 12.26
CA PRO A 33 -23.45 32.05 12.03
C PRO A 33 -22.54 30.95 11.54
N GLN A 34 -22.76 29.73 12.00
CA GLN A 34 -21.93 28.59 11.55
C GLN A 34 -22.26 28.19 10.12
N ASP A 35 -23.51 28.30 9.68
CA ASP A 35 -23.92 28.05 8.29
C ASP A 35 -23.30 29.04 7.29
N HIS A 36 -22.94 30.25 7.74
CA HIS A 36 -22.26 31.23 6.91
C HIS A 36 -20.76 30.96 6.72
N TYR A 37 -20.12 30.13 7.59
CA TYR A 37 -18.71 29.74 7.45
C TYR A 37 -18.47 28.93 6.18
N VAL A 38 -19.47 28.25 5.65
CA VAL A 38 -19.41 27.57 4.36
C VAL A 38 -20.08 28.42 3.27
N ALA A 39 -19.68 29.68 3.18
CA ALA A 39 -20.08 30.49 2.05
C ALA A 39 -19.68 29.77 0.75
N ARG A 40 -20.54 29.79 -0.28
CA ARG A 40 -20.29 29.14 -1.58
C ARG A 40 -18.90 29.45 -2.14
N ARG A 41 -18.40 30.66 -1.88
CA ARG A 41 -17.06 31.11 -2.24
C ARG A 41 -15.97 30.31 -1.55
N ASP A 42 -16.11 30.05 -0.26
CA ASP A 42 -15.07 29.35 0.52
C ASP A 42 -15.12 27.84 0.25
N PHE A 43 -16.31 27.29 0.03
CA PHE A 43 -16.47 25.91 -0.47
C PHE A 43 -15.81 25.74 -1.83
N THR A 44 -16.00 26.68 -2.75
CA THR A 44 -15.35 26.64 -4.08
C THR A 44 -13.83 26.72 -3.97
N LYS A 45 -13.31 27.62 -3.10
CA LYS A 45 -11.86 27.69 -2.83
C LYS A 45 -11.33 26.37 -2.27
N PHE A 46 -12.04 25.77 -1.30
CA PHE A 46 -11.68 24.50 -0.72
C PHE A 46 -11.63 23.39 -1.78
N LEU A 47 -12.66 23.29 -2.64
CA LEU A 47 -12.69 22.33 -3.74
C LEU A 47 -11.53 22.51 -4.71
N VAL A 48 -11.24 23.75 -5.11
CA VAL A 48 -10.13 24.06 -6.02
C VAL A 48 -8.79 23.68 -5.39
N LEU A 49 -8.55 24.05 -4.13
CA LEU A 49 -7.30 23.74 -3.44
C LEU A 49 -7.10 22.24 -3.23
N THR A 50 -8.16 21.53 -2.85
CA THR A 50 -8.06 20.07 -2.66
C THR A 50 -7.86 19.35 -3.98
N SER A 51 -8.55 19.76 -5.05
CA SER A 51 -8.35 19.20 -6.39
C SER A 51 -6.94 19.48 -6.91
N PHE A 52 -6.42 20.68 -6.70
CA PHE A 52 -5.06 21.05 -7.08
C PHE A 52 -4.02 20.21 -6.30
N ALA A 53 -4.18 20.07 -4.98
CA ALA A 53 -3.30 19.24 -4.16
C ALA A 53 -3.31 17.77 -4.63
N PHE A 54 -4.48 17.26 -5.01
CA PHE A 54 -4.61 15.91 -5.57
C PHE A 54 -3.87 15.76 -6.90
N VAL A 55 -4.01 16.71 -7.82
CA VAL A 55 -3.31 16.71 -9.12
C VAL A 55 -1.79 16.77 -8.91
N VAL A 56 -1.31 17.63 -8.01
CA VAL A 56 0.12 17.72 -7.68
C VAL A 56 0.63 16.39 -7.10
N GLY A 57 -0.14 15.76 -6.20
CA GLY A 57 0.20 14.43 -5.65
C GLY A 57 0.31 13.36 -6.73
N GLN A 58 -0.67 13.29 -7.64
CA GLN A 58 -0.65 12.35 -8.76
C GLN A 58 0.54 12.60 -9.69
N PHE A 59 0.79 13.85 -10.03
CA PHE A 59 1.96 14.23 -10.85
C PHE A 59 3.27 13.78 -10.21
N TRP A 60 3.41 13.98 -8.90
CA TRP A 60 4.59 13.54 -8.15
C TRP A 60 4.80 12.02 -8.24
N ILE A 61 3.73 11.23 -8.07
CA ILE A 61 3.78 9.77 -8.22
C ILE A 61 4.23 9.38 -9.63
N VAL A 62 3.68 10.03 -10.66
CA VAL A 62 4.07 9.77 -12.06
C VAL A 62 5.55 10.07 -12.29
N VAL A 63 6.04 11.21 -11.79
CA VAL A 63 7.46 11.59 -11.88
C VAL A 63 8.34 10.58 -11.16
N GLN A 64 7.99 10.18 -9.94
CA GLN A 64 8.76 9.16 -9.22
C GLN A 64 8.80 7.82 -9.96
N ASN A 65 7.67 7.37 -10.49
CA ASN A 65 7.62 6.13 -11.28
C ASN A 65 8.44 6.22 -12.56
N PHE A 66 8.41 7.37 -13.23
CA PHE A 66 9.24 7.61 -14.41
C PHE A 66 10.74 7.59 -14.09
N LEU A 67 11.14 8.24 -12.99
CA LEU A 67 12.53 8.23 -12.53
C LEU A 67 12.97 6.83 -12.09
N ARG A 68 12.10 6.06 -11.40
CA ARG A 68 12.37 4.65 -11.07
C ARG A 68 12.63 3.81 -12.32
N ARG A 69 11.80 3.95 -13.34
CA ARG A 69 11.96 3.22 -14.62
C ARG A 69 13.26 3.59 -15.34
N ARG A 70 13.76 4.82 -15.16
CA ARG A 70 15.04 5.28 -15.73
C ARG A 70 16.26 4.80 -14.96
N ARG A 71 16.13 4.35 -13.71
CA ARG A 71 17.25 3.83 -12.90
C ARG A 71 17.87 2.53 -13.43
N GLY A 72 17.30 1.95 -14.50
CA GLY A 72 17.82 0.76 -15.14
C GLY A 72 17.42 -0.55 -14.46
N GLN A 73 18.08 -1.62 -14.85
CA GLN A 73 17.87 -2.94 -14.24
C GLN A 73 18.36 -2.94 -12.79
N PRO A 74 17.67 -3.69 -11.89
CA PRO A 74 18.11 -3.81 -10.51
C PRO A 74 19.54 -4.34 -10.43
N PRO A 75 20.31 -3.92 -9.40
CA PRO A 75 21.70 -4.29 -9.29
C PRO A 75 21.87 -5.81 -9.09
N ILE A 76 22.87 -6.40 -9.72
CA ILE A 76 23.24 -7.80 -9.43
C ILE A 76 23.83 -7.84 -8.03
N ARG A 77 23.21 -8.63 -7.13
CA ARG A 77 23.63 -8.73 -5.73
C ARG A 77 23.81 -10.19 -5.35
N GLN A 78 24.95 -10.51 -4.73
CA GLN A 78 25.16 -11.81 -4.10
C GLN A 78 24.24 -11.98 -2.90
N ILE A 79 23.53 -13.12 -2.82
CA ILE A 79 22.57 -13.41 -1.74
C ILE A 79 23.16 -14.39 -0.74
N ALA A 80 23.71 -15.49 -1.24
CA ALA A 80 24.24 -16.59 -0.40
C ALA A 80 25.27 -17.42 -1.17
N LYS A 81 26.04 -18.19 -0.47
CA LYS A 81 26.84 -19.27 -1.06
C LYS A 81 26.02 -20.55 -1.14
N LEU A 82 26.28 -21.39 -2.14
CA LEU A 82 25.52 -22.64 -2.37
C LEU A 82 25.56 -23.60 -1.17
N ASN A 83 26.66 -23.58 -0.40
CA ASN A 83 26.88 -24.45 0.75
C ASN A 83 26.31 -23.89 2.07
N GLU A 84 25.84 -22.64 2.08
CA GLU A 84 25.28 -22.01 3.28
C GLU A 84 23.83 -22.43 3.56
N LEU A 85 23.11 -22.92 2.55
CA LEU A 85 21.71 -23.30 2.67
C LEU A 85 21.54 -24.82 2.45
N GLN A 86 20.98 -25.52 3.43
CA GLN A 86 20.63 -26.93 3.25
C GLN A 86 19.33 -27.08 2.48
N VAL A 87 19.06 -28.30 1.93
CA VAL A 87 17.79 -28.58 1.25
C VAL A 87 16.64 -28.38 2.24
N SER A 88 15.55 -27.79 1.79
CA SER A 88 14.38 -27.38 2.59
C SER A 88 14.62 -26.23 3.57
N GLN A 89 15.78 -25.60 3.59
CA GLN A 89 16.00 -24.36 4.33
C GLN A 89 15.65 -23.13 3.52
N SER A 90 15.37 -22.05 4.26
CA SER A 90 15.07 -20.75 3.71
C SER A 90 15.93 -19.65 4.34
N LEU A 91 16.19 -18.61 3.56
CA LEU A 91 16.92 -17.41 3.96
C LEU A 91 16.13 -16.17 3.56
N VAL A 92 16.05 -15.21 4.47
CA VAL A 92 15.48 -13.88 4.18
C VAL A 92 16.61 -12.97 3.72
N PHE A 93 16.42 -12.25 2.63
CA PHE A 93 17.35 -11.25 2.11
C PHE A 93 16.61 -10.01 1.59
N ALA A 94 17.32 -8.93 1.31
CA ALA A 94 16.74 -7.70 0.78
C ALA A 94 17.14 -7.52 -0.69
N TYR A 95 16.14 -7.30 -1.58
CA TYR A 95 16.39 -7.08 -3.02
C TYR A 95 15.14 -6.51 -3.73
N PRO A 96 15.25 -5.50 -4.61
CA PRO A 96 16.47 -4.77 -4.96
C PRO A 96 16.89 -3.72 -3.94
N GLU A 97 15.94 -3.21 -3.15
CA GLU A 97 16.18 -2.22 -2.09
C GLU A 97 16.24 -2.92 -0.70
N GLU A 98 16.76 -2.23 0.29
CA GLU A 98 16.87 -2.77 1.68
C GLU A 98 15.51 -2.99 2.35
N SER A 99 14.49 -2.24 1.88
CA SER A 99 13.08 -2.39 2.30
C SER A 99 12.41 -3.64 1.75
N ASP A 100 12.87 -4.12 0.58
CA ASP A 100 12.18 -5.17 -0.17
C ASP A 100 12.64 -6.54 0.32
N LYS A 101 11.92 -7.07 1.30
CA LYS A 101 12.22 -8.39 1.87
C LYS A 101 11.82 -9.51 0.91
N CYS A 102 12.76 -10.43 0.71
CA CYS A 102 12.61 -11.59 -0.17
C CYS A 102 12.98 -12.87 0.58
N LEU A 103 12.41 -13.98 0.11
CA LEU A 103 12.66 -15.33 0.61
C LEU A 103 13.41 -16.14 -0.45
N LEU A 104 14.56 -16.68 -0.09
CA LEU A 104 15.27 -17.71 -0.84
C LEU A 104 14.96 -19.05 -0.20
N VAL A 105 14.58 -20.04 -0.99
CA VAL A 105 14.33 -21.42 -0.53
C VAL A 105 15.12 -22.38 -1.40
N ARG A 106 15.84 -23.32 -0.77
CA ARG A 106 16.49 -24.42 -1.49
C ARG A 106 15.52 -25.59 -1.58
N THR A 107 14.98 -25.85 -2.77
CA THR A 107 13.99 -26.90 -3.02
C THR A 107 14.59 -28.25 -3.41
N GLY A 108 15.87 -28.27 -3.77
CA GLY A 108 16.60 -29.47 -4.14
C GLY A 108 18.12 -29.27 -4.09
N GLU A 109 18.90 -30.27 -4.53
CA GLU A 109 20.36 -30.18 -4.45
C GLU A 109 20.92 -28.95 -5.19
N ASN A 110 20.42 -28.67 -6.39
CA ASN A 110 20.82 -27.52 -7.21
C ASN A 110 19.65 -26.59 -7.55
N ASN A 111 18.49 -26.79 -6.88
CA ASN A 111 17.30 -26.01 -7.17
C ASN A 111 17.05 -24.98 -6.07
N PHE A 112 16.98 -23.74 -6.50
CA PHE A 112 16.69 -22.58 -5.63
C PHE A 112 15.56 -21.76 -6.24
N VAL A 113 14.67 -21.30 -5.38
CA VAL A 113 13.61 -20.38 -5.75
C VAL A 113 13.64 -19.17 -4.83
N ALA A 114 13.37 -18.00 -5.38
CA ALA A 114 13.28 -16.79 -4.58
C ALA A 114 12.06 -15.95 -4.98
N PHE A 115 11.37 -15.45 -3.96
CA PHE A 115 10.17 -14.64 -4.12
C PHE A 115 10.15 -13.48 -3.13
N GLY A 116 9.43 -12.42 -3.48
CA GLY A 116 9.12 -11.37 -2.52
C GLY A 116 8.34 -11.94 -1.33
N GLN A 117 8.67 -11.49 -0.13
CA GLN A 117 8.06 -11.99 1.10
C GLN A 117 6.67 -11.42 1.36
N GLU A 118 6.24 -10.38 0.64
CA GLU A 118 4.97 -9.74 0.85
C GLU A 118 3.82 -10.46 0.14
N CYS A 119 2.80 -10.82 0.93
CA CYS A 119 1.57 -11.41 0.42
C CYS A 119 0.83 -10.44 -0.51
N THR A 120 0.45 -10.90 -1.68
CA THR A 120 -0.23 -10.07 -2.71
C THR A 120 -1.68 -9.70 -2.37
N HIS A 121 -2.18 -10.11 -1.21
CA HIS A 121 -3.48 -9.67 -0.68
C HIS A 121 -3.36 -8.34 0.08
N LEU A 122 -2.68 -8.31 1.22
CA LEU A 122 -2.53 -7.14 2.11
C LEU A 122 -1.12 -7.04 2.71
N ALA A 123 -0.10 -7.35 1.93
CA ALA A 123 1.33 -7.17 2.27
C ALA A 123 1.81 -7.86 3.57
N CYS A 124 1.07 -8.83 4.12
CA CYS A 124 1.55 -9.64 5.25
C CYS A 124 2.76 -10.49 4.82
N ALA A 125 3.71 -10.69 5.72
CA ALA A 125 4.85 -11.56 5.45
C ALA A 125 4.42 -13.02 5.28
N VAL A 126 4.81 -13.63 4.16
CA VAL A 126 4.61 -15.07 3.95
C VAL A 126 5.75 -15.88 4.58
N VAL A 127 5.42 -17.10 4.99
CA VAL A 127 6.34 -18.04 5.62
C VAL A 127 6.50 -19.27 4.71
N PRO A 128 7.71 -19.72 4.40
CA PRO A 128 7.93 -20.91 3.62
C PRO A 128 7.62 -22.18 4.44
N GLU A 129 6.87 -23.10 3.87
CA GLU A 129 6.62 -24.45 4.36
C GLU A 129 7.10 -25.46 3.30
N PRO A 130 8.43 -25.73 3.18
CA PRO A 130 8.98 -26.58 2.11
C PRO A 130 8.43 -28.01 2.13
N GLU A 131 8.18 -28.56 3.31
CA GLU A 131 7.58 -29.90 3.46
C GLU A 131 6.20 -30.02 2.81
N LYS A 132 5.43 -28.90 2.84
CA LYS A 132 4.11 -28.81 2.22
C LYS A 132 4.15 -28.20 0.82
N LYS A 133 5.34 -27.96 0.28
CA LYS A 133 5.60 -27.34 -1.02
C LYS A 133 4.83 -26.02 -1.23
N ARG A 134 4.77 -25.16 -0.20
CA ARG A 134 4.03 -23.91 -0.26
C ARG A 134 4.66 -22.79 0.55
N PHE A 135 4.26 -21.55 0.25
CA PHE A 135 4.34 -20.43 1.15
C PHE A 135 2.98 -20.19 1.80
N LEU A 136 2.95 -19.99 3.09
CA LEU A 136 1.76 -19.68 3.87
C LEU A 136 1.75 -18.22 4.29
N CYS A 137 0.64 -17.51 4.05
CA CYS A 137 0.36 -16.21 4.63
C CYS A 137 -0.52 -16.41 5.88
N PRO A 138 0.00 -16.17 7.11
CA PRO A 138 -0.75 -16.48 8.33
C PRO A 138 -1.94 -15.55 8.59
N CYS A 139 -1.94 -14.34 7.98
CA CYS A 139 -2.98 -13.35 8.24
C CYS A 139 -4.39 -13.80 7.80
N HIS A 140 -4.49 -14.39 6.61
CA HIS A 140 -5.79 -14.80 6.03
C HIS A 140 -5.70 -16.19 5.38
N ASN A 141 -4.77 -17.03 5.83
CA ASN A 141 -4.54 -18.39 5.32
C ASN A 141 -4.36 -18.46 3.79
N GLY A 142 -3.79 -17.41 3.19
CA GLY A 142 -3.39 -17.42 1.80
C GLY A 142 -2.23 -18.39 1.59
N SER A 143 -2.30 -19.23 0.57
CA SER A 143 -1.22 -20.17 0.24
C SER A 143 -0.77 -19.97 -1.20
N PHE A 144 0.55 -20.08 -1.39
CA PHE A 144 1.19 -19.97 -2.69
C PHE A 144 2.07 -21.21 -2.94
N ASP A 145 2.10 -21.67 -4.17
CA ASP A 145 2.96 -22.78 -4.59
C ASP A 145 4.45 -22.40 -4.43
N LEU A 146 5.23 -23.33 -3.90
CA LEU A 146 6.64 -23.07 -3.56
C LEU A 146 7.53 -22.84 -4.79
N GLU A 147 7.25 -23.48 -5.91
CA GLU A 147 8.09 -23.42 -7.11
C GLU A 147 7.70 -22.26 -8.04
N THR A 148 6.40 -22.02 -8.16
CA THR A 148 5.88 -21.03 -9.11
C THR A 148 5.47 -19.72 -8.49
N GLY A 149 5.28 -19.67 -7.16
CA GLY A 149 4.75 -18.51 -6.45
C GLY A 149 3.28 -18.22 -6.73
N LYS A 150 2.56 -19.09 -7.48
CA LYS A 150 1.15 -18.90 -7.81
C LYS A 150 0.26 -19.12 -6.60
N PRO A 151 -0.83 -18.35 -6.44
CA PRO A 151 -1.79 -18.59 -5.37
C PRO A 151 -2.50 -19.95 -5.59
N ILE A 152 -2.57 -20.77 -4.53
CA ILE A 152 -3.24 -22.07 -4.51
C ILE A 152 -4.51 -22.04 -3.66
N ALA A 153 -4.53 -21.23 -2.60
CA ALA A 153 -5.68 -21.11 -1.71
C ALA A 153 -5.73 -19.73 -1.02
N GLY A 154 -6.92 -19.36 -0.57
CA GLY A 154 -7.16 -18.12 0.17
C GLY A 154 -7.43 -16.91 -0.73
N PRO A 155 -7.44 -15.71 -0.15
CA PRO A 155 -7.82 -14.48 -0.85
C PRO A 155 -6.82 -13.93 -1.89
N PRO A 156 -5.50 -14.26 -1.89
CA PRO A 156 -4.58 -13.75 -2.89
C PRO A 156 -4.98 -14.19 -4.30
N ARG A 157 -4.94 -13.25 -5.25
CA ARG A 157 -5.27 -13.54 -6.67
C ARG A 157 -4.09 -13.39 -7.62
N ARG A 158 -2.97 -12.83 -7.14
CA ARG A 158 -1.76 -12.62 -7.94
C ARG A 158 -0.60 -13.45 -7.38
N PRO A 159 0.31 -13.94 -8.23
CA PRO A 159 1.49 -14.65 -7.77
C PRO A 159 2.43 -13.73 -6.97
N LEU A 160 3.29 -14.32 -6.15
CA LEU A 160 4.38 -13.60 -5.52
C LEU A 160 5.37 -13.13 -6.60
N PRO A 161 5.95 -11.91 -6.44
CA PRO A 161 7.03 -11.44 -7.31
C PRO A 161 8.20 -12.41 -7.27
N ARG A 162 8.63 -12.90 -8.44
CA ARG A 162 9.77 -13.82 -8.53
C ARG A 162 11.07 -13.05 -8.66
N ILE A 163 12.07 -13.46 -7.88
CA ILE A 163 13.44 -12.97 -8.00
C ILE A 163 14.20 -13.90 -8.95
N LEU A 164 14.80 -13.29 -9.97
CA LEU A 164 15.64 -14.03 -10.92
C LEU A 164 16.97 -14.34 -10.25
N LEU A 165 17.33 -15.61 -10.26
CA LEU A 165 18.54 -16.12 -9.65
C LEU A 165 19.55 -16.58 -10.72
N GLU A 166 20.82 -16.34 -10.46
CA GLU A 166 21.92 -16.86 -11.25
C GLU A 166 22.98 -17.45 -10.33
N ILE A 167 23.50 -18.62 -10.70
CA ILE A 167 24.62 -19.25 -9.99
C ILE A 167 25.90 -18.89 -10.70
N ARG A 168 26.83 -18.24 -9.97
CA ARG A 168 28.18 -17.91 -10.44
C ARG A 168 29.19 -18.27 -9.38
N ASP A 169 30.26 -18.94 -9.73
CA ASP A 169 31.41 -19.23 -8.86
C ASP A 169 31.03 -19.81 -7.49
N GLY A 170 30.04 -20.70 -7.44
CA GLY A 170 29.57 -21.30 -6.19
C GLY A 170 28.75 -20.41 -5.27
N ALA A 171 28.26 -19.27 -5.80
CA ALA A 171 27.40 -18.34 -5.10
C ALA A 171 26.11 -18.06 -5.91
N LEU A 172 25.05 -17.68 -5.19
CA LEU A 172 23.74 -17.27 -5.74
C LEU A 172 23.67 -15.76 -5.83
N TYR A 173 23.27 -15.25 -6.98
CA TYR A 173 23.07 -13.84 -7.26
C TYR A 173 21.63 -13.56 -7.64
N ALA A 174 21.06 -12.48 -7.09
CA ALA A 174 19.83 -11.90 -7.60
C ALA A 174 20.17 -10.98 -8.78
N THR A 175 19.48 -11.17 -9.90
CA THR A 175 19.74 -10.43 -11.14
C THR A 175 18.57 -9.59 -11.60
N GLY A 176 17.36 -9.81 -11.04
CA GLY A 176 16.16 -9.09 -11.44
C GLY A 176 14.93 -9.50 -10.66
N VAL A 177 13.84 -8.74 -10.84
CA VAL A 177 12.52 -9.03 -10.30
C VAL A 177 11.54 -9.19 -11.45
N GLU A 178 10.89 -10.35 -11.50
CA GLU A 178 9.81 -10.62 -12.44
C GLU A 178 8.46 -10.44 -11.74
N THR A 179 7.75 -9.38 -12.09
CA THR A 179 6.37 -9.17 -11.61
C THR A 179 5.42 -9.77 -12.63
N ARG A 180 4.86 -10.94 -12.34
CA ARG A 180 3.85 -11.56 -13.20
C ARG A 180 2.51 -10.90 -12.93
N VAL A 181 2.01 -10.17 -13.93
CA VAL A 181 0.62 -9.74 -13.99
C VAL A 181 -0.14 -10.86 -14.72
N VAL A 182 -1.07 -11.49 -14.01
CA VAL A 182 -1.99 -12.47 -14.61
C VAL A 182 -3.08 -11.74 -15.34
#